data_71dadff18380c23c96315fea77269ac8
#
_entry.id   71dadff18380c23c96315fea77269ac8
#
_cell.length_a   1.000
_cell.length_b   1.000
_cell.length_c   1.000
_cell.angle_alpha   90.00
_cell.angle_beta   90.00
_cell.angle_gamma   90.00
#
_symmetry.space_group_name_H-M   'P 1'
#
loop_
_entity.id
_entity.type
_entity.pdbx_description
1 polymer ?
#
loop_
_entity_poly.entity_id
_entity_poly.type
_entity_poly.pdbx_seq_one_letter_code
_entity_poly.pdbx_strand_id
1 'polypeptide(L)'
;MKILQPKPFFFNKGKKAIILLHSFSGTPNDMRLMGRMFERNDYSVYAPMFAGHGTSEPLDILEKGHPDIWWQQVLDAIEFLKQEGKDEFYIFGLSLGAIFATKALENCPEVKLGGVFGSPLYADTYKNVKKAFLTYARKVYEIHDLDEVEIAQKMRVVGSKIDLMLTNINKTADTVSNELPELKKPYFIGQGTTDELVDPDKAELVAKDVKKSELHWYEAGHVLTINHAHKQLESDLLKFLENN
;
A
#
# COMPACT_ATOMS: atom_id res chain seq x y z
N MET A 1 24.11 15.42 -4.66
CA MET A 1 23.74 14.08 -5.17
C MET A 1 22.40 14.21 -5.91
N LYS A 2 22.26 13.74 -7.17
CA LYS A 2 20.97 13.86 -7.87
C LYS A 2 19.98 12.85 -7.25
N ILE A 3 18.97 13.36 -6.56
CA ILE A 3 17.88 12.52 -6.03
C ILE A 3 17.04 12.09 -7.23
N LEU A 4 17.05 10.79 -7.54
CA LEU A 4 16.18 10.24 -8.59
C LEU A 4 14.75 10.19 -8.04
N GLN A 5 13.85 10.91 -8.69
CA GLN A 5 12.43 10.82 -8.35
C GLN A 5 11.92 9.40 -8.58
N PRO A 6 11.19 8.82 -7.61
CA PRO A 6 10.58 7.51 -7.80
C PRO A 6 9.55 7.56 -8.94
N LYS A 7 9.38 6.41 -9.60
CA LYS A 7 8.47 6.27 -10.74
C LYS A 7 7.68 4.97 -10.62
N PRO A 8 6.48 4.89 -11.18
CA PRO A 8 5.82 3.60 -11.38
C PRO A 8 6.75 2.65 -12.14
N PHE A 9 6.57 1.36 -11.96
CA PHE A 9 7.32 0.38 -12.73
C PHE A 9 6.41 -0.72 -13.26
N PHE A 10 6.77 -1.22 -14.43
CA PHE A 10 6.14 -2.38 -15.05
C PHE A 10 7.21 -3.39 -15.46
N PHE A 11 7.11 -4.61 -14.93
CA PHE A 11 7.91 -5.75 -15.35
C PHE A 11 7.04 -6.66 -16.20
N ASN A 12 7.25 -6.63 -17.51
CA ASN A 12 6.42 -7.38 -18.45
C ASN A 12 7.00 -8.79 -18.64
N LYS A 13 6.28 -9.80 -18.17
CA LYS A 13 6.64 -11.22 -18.22
C LYS A 13 5.46 -12.09 -18.68
N GLY A 14 4.98 -12.97 -17.82
CA GLY A 14 3.88 -13.90 -18.12
C GLY A 14 2.52 -13.23 -18.32
N LYS A 15 1.50 -14.07 -18.51
CA LYS A 15 0.10 -13.67 -18.66
C LYS A 15 -0.54 -13.27 -17.33
N LYS A 16 -0.13 -13.90 -16.23
CA LYS A 16 -0.56 -13.57 -14.87
C LYS A 16 0.10 -12.28 -14.43
N ALA A 17 -0.68 -11.34 -13.92
CA ALA A 17 -0.20 -10.03 -13.51
C ALA A 17 -0.49 -9.74 -12.05
N ILE A 18 0.48 -9.12 -11.38
CA ILE A 18 0.38 -8.70 -9.99
C ILE A 18 0.45 -7.19 -9.93
N ILE A 19 -0.54 -6.58 -9.26
CA ILE A 19 -0.56 -5.15 -8.94
C ILE A 19 -0.04 -4.99 -7.52
N LEU A 20 0.93 -4.10 -7.33
CA LEU A 20 1.55 -3.81 -6.03
C LEU A 20 1.31 -2.37 -5.63
N LEU A 21 0.57 -2.15 -4.54
CA LEU A 21 0.16 -0.84 -4.07
C LEU A 21 0.99 -0.40 -2.86
N HIS A 22 1.62 0.76 -2.96
CA HIS A 22 2.51 1.30 -1.93
C HIS A 22 1.77 2.00 -0.77
N SER A 23 2.51 2.34 0.29
CA SER A 23 2.00 2.96 1.51
C SER A 23 1.74 4.46 1.39
N PHE A 24 1.05 5.04 2.40
CA PHE A 24 0.92 6.49 2.59
C PHE A 24 2.29 7.11 2.88
N SER A 25 2.64 8.19 2.18
CA SER A 25 3.99 8.77 2.13
C SER A 25 5.09 7.86 1.53
N GLY A 26 4.72 6.67 1.07
CA GLY A 26 5.61 5.76 0.35
C GLY A 26 5.62 6.00 -1.16
N THR A 27 6.23 5.06 -1.87
CA THR A 27 6.34 5.10 -3.34
C THR A 27 6.37 3.67 -3.89
N PRO A 28 6.26 3.44 -5.21
CA PRO A 28 6.43 2.10 -5.79
C PRO A 28 7.75 1.41 -5.42
N ASN A 29 8.76 2.17 -4.96
CA ASN A 29 10.01 1.57 -4.49
C ASN A 29 9.83 0.70 -3.24
N ASP A 30 8.81 0.96 -2.40
CA ASP A 30 8.47 0.12 -1.24
C ASP A 30 8.14 -1.31 -1.66
N MET A 31 7.65 -1.47 -2.89
CA MET A 31 7.20 -2.74 -3.46
C MET A 31 8.22 -3.36 -4.44
N ARG A 32 9.37 -2.70 -4.67
CA ARG A 32 10.28 -3.08 -5.77
C ARG A 32 10.99 -4.42 -5.54
N LEU A 33 11.36 -4.75 -4.31
CA LEU A 33 11.99 -6.04 -3.99
C LEU A 33 11.02 -7.19 -4.27
N MET A 34 9.80 -7.07 -3.76
CA MET A 34 8.70 -8.00 -4.02
C MET A 34 8.37 -8.09 -5.52
N GLY A 35 8.32 -6.95 -6.20
CA GLY A 35 8.10 -6.92 -7.66
C GLY A 35 9.17 -7.69 -8.43
N ARG A 36 10.43 -7.58 -8.03
CA ARG A 36 11.52 -8.37 -8.63
C ARG A 36 11.45 -9.86 -8.30
N MET A 37 10.96 -10.21 -7.13
CA MET A 37 10.71 -11.61 -6.78
C MET A 37 9.63 -12.20 -7.69
N PHE A 38 8.50 -11.56 -7.86
CA PHE A 38 7.43 -12.01 -8.74
C PHE A 38 7.87 -12.05 -10.22
N GLU A 39 8.62 -11.05 -10.70
CA GLU A 39 9.19 -11.07 -12.04
C GLU A 39 10.07 -12.30 -12.30
N ARG A 40 10.89 -12.72 -11.32
CA ARG A 40 11.72 -13.93 -11.42
C ARG A 40 10.90 -15.23 -11.44
N ASN A 41 9.65 -15.17 -10.98
CA ASN A 41 8.69 -16.29 -11.00
C ASN A 41 7.64 -16.13 -12.12
N ASP A 42 8.03 -15.47 -13.22
CA ASP A 42 7.26 -15.33 -14.45
C ASP A 42 5.92 -14.57 -14.33
N TYR A 43 5.70 -13.80 -13.28
CA TYR A 43 4.60 -12.86 -13.19
C TYR A 43 4.94 -11.52 -13.85
N SER A 44 3.99 -10.95 -14.57
CA SER A 44 4.02 -9.51 -14.85
C SER A 44 3.71 -8.73 -13.59
N VAL A 45 4.40 -7.61 -13.38
CA VAL A 45 4.22 -6.82 -12.14
C VAL A 45 4.06 -5.35 -12.48
N TYR A 46 2.98 -4.75 -12.02
CA TYR A 46 2.78 -3.31 -12.13
C TYR A 46 2.63 -2.68 -10.75
N ALA A 47 3.42 -1.66 -10.49
CA ALA A 47 3.30 -0.84 -9.28
C ALA A 47 3.03 0.62 -9.70
N PRO A 48 1.77 1.07 -9.63
CA PRO A 48 1.42 2.46 -9.93
C PRO A 48 1.96 3.41 -8.86
N MET A 49 2.07 4.69 -9.21
CA MET A 49 2.32 5.78 -8.27
C MET A 49 1.00 6.46 -7.93
N PHE A 50 0.62 6.48 -6.68
CA PHE A 50 -0.55 7.23 -6.24
C PHE A 50 -0.34 8.75 -6.40
N ALA A 51 -1.38 9.44 -6.82
CA ALA A 51 -1.37 10.89 -7.02
C ALA A 51 -0.88 11.62 -5.76
N GLY A 52 -0.04 12.62 -5.96
CA GLY A 52 0.58 13.40 -4.89
C GLY A 52 1.86 12.77 -4.30
N HIS A 53 2.10 11.47 -4.51
CA HIS A 53 3.28 10.79 -3.98
C HIS A 53 4.52 10.94 -4.89
N GLY A 54 5.69 10.68 -4.32
CA GLY A 54 6.95 10.64 -5.06
C GLY A 54 7.47 11.99 -5.55
N THR A 55 6.93 13.10 -5.06
CA THR A 55 7.38 14.46 -5.36
C THR A 55 8.34 14.98 -4.27
N SER A 56 8.99 16.12 -4.53
CA SER A 56 9.79 16.83 -3.54
C SER A 56 8.94 17.69 -2.58
N GLU A 57 7.62 17.69 -2.78
CA GLU A 57 6.67 18.47 -1.98
C GLU A 57 5.67 17.54 -1.26
N PRO A 58 5.88 17.21 0.02
CA PRO A 58 4.97 16.34 0.78
C PRO A 58 3.52 16.83 0.83
N LEU A 59 3.31 18.14 0.73
CA LEU A 59 1.98 18.74 0.69
C LEU A 59 1.16 18.25 -0.52
N ASP A 60 1.83 17.83 -1.60
CA ASP A 60 1.18 17.28 -2.80
C ASP A 60 0.30 16.06 -2.48
N ILE A 61 0.70 15.23 -1.51
CA ILE A 61 -0.10 14.07 -1.06
C ILE A 61 -1.44 14.54 -0.50
N LEU A 62 -1.45 15.67 0.21
CA LEU A 62 -2.64 16.22 0.86
C LEU A 62 -3.51 17.08 -0.08
N GLU A 63 -2.94 17.62 -1.15
CA GLU A 63 -3.63 18.53 -2.09
C GLU A 63 -4.01 17.88 -3.41
N LYS A 64 -3.18 16.98 -3.92
CA LYS A 64 -3.37 16.27 -5.20
C LYS A 64 -3.84 14.84 -5.01
N GLY A 65 -3.64 14.26 -3.79
CA GLY A 65 -4.11 12.95 -3.41
C GLY A 65 -5.53 13.00 -2.85
N HIS A 66 -6.29 11.93 -3.06
CA HIS A 66 -7.58 11.67 -2.43
C HIS A 66 -7.91 10.18 -2.57
N PRO A 67 -8.61 9.53 -1.60
CA PRO A 67 -9.00 8.14 -1.74
C PRO A 67 -9.71 7.79 -3.04
N ASP A 68 -10.58 8.65 -3.56
CA ASP A 68 -11.28 8.40 -4.83
C ASP A 68 -10.34 8.47 -6.04
N ILE A 69 -9.35 9.38 -6.02
CA ILE A 69 -8.33 9.48 -7.06
C ILE A 69 -7.45 8.22 -7.04
N TRP A 70 -7.00 7.78 -5.87
CA TRP A 70 -6.19 6.58 -5.72
C TRP A 70 -6.97 5.32 -6.11
N TRP A 71 -8.27 5.27 -5.78
CA TRP A 71 -9.12 4.19 -6.25
C TRP A 71 -9.22 4.16 -7.78
N GLN A 72 -9.43 5.29 -8.43
CA GLN A 72 -9.45 5.35 -9.89
C GLN A 72 -8.11 4.87 -10.48
N GLN A 73 -6.97 5.23 -9.89
CA GLN A 73 -5.66 4.77 -10.33
C GLN A 73 -5.48 3.24 -10.19
N VAL A 74 -6.14 2.60 -9.23
CA VAL A 74 -6.17 1.11 -9.16
C VAL A 74 -6.96 0.53 -10.31
N LEU A 75 -8.12 1.10 -10.65
CA LEU A 75 -8.91 0.69 -11.82
C LEU A 75 -8.14 0.90 -13.12
N ASP A 76 -7.45 2.03 -13.26
CA ASP A 76 -6.59 2.35 -14.40
C ASP A 76 -5.41 1.35 -14.51
N ALA A 77 -4.87 0.89 -13.37
CA ALA A 77 -3.80 -0.12 -13.34
C ALA A 77 -4.29 -1.49 -13.84
N ILE A 78 -5.51 -1.90 -13.49
CA ILE A 78 -6.13 -3.12 -14.00
C ILE A 78 -6.35 -3.00 -15.50
N GLU A 79 -6.90 -1.87 -15.96
CA GLU A 79 -7.14 -1.64 -17.38
C GLU A 79 -5.85 -1.58 -18.20
N PHE A 80 -4.81 -0.92 -17.68
CA PHE A 80 -3.48 -0.93 -18.30
C PHE A 80 -2.97 -2.36 -18.52
N LEU A 81 -3.08 -3.22 -17.52
CA LEU A 81 -2.62 -4.61 -17.63
C LEU A 81 -3.46 -5.42 -18.63
N LYS A 82 -4.76 -5.16 -18.75
CA LYS A 82 -5.60 -5.77 -19.79
C LYS A 82 -5.12 -5.37 -21.20
N GLN A 83 -4.79 -4.08 -21.39
CA GLN A 83 -4.25 -3.57 -22.66
C GLN A 83 -2.86 -4.15 -22.98
N GLU A 84 -2.06 -4.46 -21.95
CA GLU A 84 -0.80 -5.20 -22.07
C GLU A 84 -1.00 -6.71 -22.30
N GLY A 85 -2.25 -7.16 -22.52
CA GLY A 85 -2.60 -8.54 -22.85
C GLY A 85 -2.49 -9.51 -21.68
N LYS A 86 -2.66 -9.01 -20.44
CA LYS A 86 -2.76 -9.88 -19.24
C LYS A 86 -4.20 -10.35 -19.05
N ASP A 87 -4.36 -11.55 -18.55
CA ASP A 87 -5.66 -12.23 -18.45
C ASP A 87 -6.00 -12.73 -17.05
N GLU A 88 -5.04 -12.70 -16.11
CA GLU A 88 -5.25 -13.09 -14.71
C GLU A 88 -4.59 -12.09 -13.78
N PHE A 89 -5.36 -11.56 -12.82
CA PHE A 89 -4.93 -10.43 -12.00
C PHE A 89 -4.94 -10.77 -10.51
N TYR A 90 -3.84 -10.44 -9.85
CA TYR A 90 -3.65 -10.53 -8.41
C TYR A 90 -3.26 -9.14 -7.87
N ILE A 91 -3.57 -8.87 -6.60
CA ILE A 91 -3.30 -7.56 -6.04
C ILE A 91 -2.81 -7.64 -4.59
N PHE A 92 -1.75 -6.93 -4.28
CA PHE A 92 -1.24 -6.83 -2.92
C PHE A 92 -0.97 -5.37 -2.56
N GLY A 93 -1.20 -5.02 -1.30
CA GLY A 93 -1.02 -3.66 -0.84
C GLY A 93 -0.38 -3.55 0.54
N LEU A 94 0.46 -2.54 0.70
CA LEU A 94 1.09 -2.16 1.96
C LEU A 94 0.35 -0.97 2.57
N SER A 95 -0.11 -1.06 3.81
CA SER A 95 -0.69 0.06 4.57
C SER A 95 -1.85 0.73 3.83
N LEU A 96 -1.72 1.99 3.39
CA LEU A 96 -2.72 2.64 2.52
C LEU A 96 -3.08 1.75 1.31
N GLY A 97 -2.08 1.14 0.67
CA GLY A 97 -2.28 0.23 -0.45
C GLY A 97 -3.13 -0.98 -0.09
N ALA A 98 -3.10 -1.41 1.18
CA ALA A 98 -3.92 -2.52 1.68
C ALA A 98 -5.43 -2.24 1.56
N ILE A 99 -5.85 -1.00 1.87
CA ILE A 99 -7.25 -0.58 1.72
C ILE A 99 -7.72 -0.77 0.28
N PHE A 100 -6.93 -0.30 -0.68
CA PHE A 100 -7.31 -0.35 -2.09
C PHE A 100 -7.13 -1.74 -2.71
N ALA A 101 -6.17 -2.54 -2.23
CA ALA A 101 -6.04 -3.94 -2.63
C ALA A 101 -7.28 -4.74 -2.20
N THR A 102 -7.75 -4.55 -0.97
CA THR A 102 -8.98 -5.15 -0.47
C THR A 102 -10.19 -4.69 -1.26
N LYS A 103 -10.33 -3.36 -1.46
CA LYS A 103 -11.42 -2.79 -2.27
C LYS A 103 -11.45 -3.37 -3.69
N ALA A 104 -10.30 -3.64 -4.30
CA ALA A 104 -10.24 -4.27 -5.62
C ALA A 104 -10.67 -5.74 -5.59
N LEU A 105 -10.30 -6.47 -4.53
CA LEU A 105 -10.78 -7.85 -4.34
C LEU A 105 -12.30 -7.93 -4.16
N GLU A 106 -12.91 -6.96 -3.52
CA GLU A 106 -14.37 -6.86 -3.34
C GLU A 106 -15.11 -6.50 -4.63
N ASN A 107 -14.57 -5.51 -5.38
CA ASN A 107 -15.32 -4.83 -6.43
C ASN A 107 -14.90 -5.20 -7.87
N CYS A 108 -13.73 -5.85 -8.07
CA CYS A 108 -13.21 -6.20 -9.40
C CYS A 108 -13.25 -7.72 -9.60
N PRO A 109 -14.24 -8.26 -10.32
CA PRO A 109 -14.40 -9.72 -10.51
C PRO A 109 -13.19 -10.39 -11.18
N GLU A 110 -12.46 -9.66 -11.99
CA GLU A 110 -11.25 -10.13 -12.69
C GLU A 110 -10.05 -10.34 -11.76
N VAL A 111 -9.98 -9.65 -10.61
CA VAL A 111 -8.95 -9.88 -9.60
C VAL A 111 -9.28 -11.17 -8.85
N LYS A 112 -8.42 -12.18 -8.92
CA LYS A 112 -8.71 -13.53 -8.45
C LYS A 112 -8.37 -13.76 -6.98
N LEU A 113 -7.24 -13.22 -6.56
CA LEU A 113 -6.73 -13.31 -5.19
C LEU A 113 -5.84 -12.10 -4.87
N GLY A 114 -5.47 -11.95 -3.61
CA GLY A 114 -4.56 -10.91 -3.20
C GLY A 114 -4.31 -10.89 -1.72
N GLY A 115 -3.87 -9.74 -1.21
CA GLY A 115 -3.59 -9.62 0.21
C GLY A 115 -3.04 -8.27 0.64
N VAL A 116 -2.73 -8.20 1.92
CA VAL A 116 -2.39 -6.96 2.62
C VAL A 116 -1.18 -7.14 3.53
N PHE A 117 -0.44 -6.05 3.70
CA PHE A 117 0.70 -5.98 4.62
C PHE A 117 0.54 -4.74 5.51
N GLY A 118 0.65 -4.92 6.84
CA GLY A 118 0.47 -3.83 7.79
C GLY A 118 -0.83 -3.06 7.56
N SER A 119 -1.95 -3.79 7.50
CA SER A 119 -3.24 -3.26 7.06
C SER A 119 -3.87 -2.34 8.12
N PRO A 120 -4.33 -1.12 7.74
CA PRO A 120 -5.06 -0.23 8.64
C PRO A 120 -6.57 -0.51 8.67
N LEU A 121 -7.03 -1.63 8.11
CA LEU A 121 -8.42 -2.07 8.27
C LEU A 121 -8.72 -2.30 9.76
N TYR A 122 -9.86 -1.81 10.24
CA TYR A 122 -10.22 -1.76 11.67
C TYR A 122 -9.32 -0.88 12.55
N ALA A 123 -8.54 0.04 11.98
CA ALA A 123 -7.73 0.95 12.78
C ALA A 123 -8.61 1.91 13.61
N ASP A 124 -8.38 1.94 14.94
CA ASP A 124 -9.12 2.83 15.85
C ASP A 124 -8.61 4.28 15.76
N THR A 125 -7.35 4.47 15.37
CA THR A 125 -6.70 5.78 15.34
C THR A 125 -5.53 5.81 14.37
N TYR A 126 -5.34 6.96 13.74
CA TYR A 126 -4.22 7.26 12.85
C TYR A 126 -3.16 8.20 13.49
N LYS A 127 -3.09 8.28 14.83
CA LYS A 127 -2.14 9.18 15.52
C LYS A 127 -0.68 8.90 15.16
N ASN A 128 -0.29 7.63 15.09
CA ASN A 128 1.08 7.24 14.74
C ASN A 128 1.36 7.52 13.26
N VAL A 129 0.40 7.27 12.38
CA VAL A 129 0.49 7.60 10.94
C VAL A 129 0.66 9.10 10.76
N LYS A 130 -0.12 9.93 11.46
CA LYS A 130 0.03 11.39 11.46
C LYS A 130 1.43 11.82 11.89
N LYS A 131 1.92 11.28 13.00
CA LYS A 131 3.26 11.59 13.51
C LYS A 131 4.34 11.20 12.50
N ALA A 132 4.24 10.01 11.92
CA ALA A 132 5.19 9.53 10.91
C ALA A 132 5.17 10.42 9.65
N PHE A 133 3.98 10.81 9.17
CA PHE A 133 3.84 11.71 8.03
C PHE A 133 4.46 13.10 8.28
N LEU A 134 4.23 13.68 9.45
CA LEU A 134 4.84 14.96 9.81
C LEU A 134 6.37 14.87 9.87
N THR A 135 6.90 13.75 10.41
CA THR A 135 8.35 13.50 10.42
C THR A 135 8.89 13.34 9.00
N TYR A 136 8.21 12.58 8.15
CA TYR A 136 8.54 12.43 6.74
C TYR A 136 8.55 13.79 6.01
N ALA A 137 7.50 14.59 6.16
CA ALA A 137 7.38 15.88 5.49
C ALA A 137 8.53 16.83 5.88
N ARG A 138 8.83 16.94 7.17
CA ARG A 138 9.97 17.73 7.65
C ARG A 138 11.28 17.27 7.04
N LYS A 139 11.54 15.95 7.06
CA LYS A 139 12.76 15.37 6.51
C LYS A 139 12.92 15.62 5.00
N VAL A 140 11.82 15.58 4.24
CA VAL A 140 11.85 15.90 2.80
C VAL A 140 12.27 17.37 2.60
N TYR A 141 11.72 18.30 3.37
CA TYR A 141 12.10 19.71 3.27
C TYR A 141 13.56 19.95 3.66
N GLU A 142 14.06 19.28 4.71
CA GLU A 142 15.47 19.34 5.12
C GLU A 142 16.41 18.83 4.02
N ILE A 143 16.07 17.73 3.34
CA ILE A 143 16.87 17.15 2.24
C ILE A 143 16.89 18.07 1.00
N HIS A 144 15.90 18.93 0.84
CA HIS A 144 15.82 19.92 -0.25
C HIS A 144 16.36 21.28 0.13
N ASP A 145 17.17 21.35 1.19
CA ASP A 145 17.93 22.53 1.64
C ASP A 145 17.05 23.76 1.96
N LEU A 146 15.78 23.57 2.40
CA LEU A 146 14.95 24.64 2.92
C LEU A 146 15.48 25.11 4.28
N ASP A 147 15.41 26.41 4.54
CA ASP A 147 15.75 26.94 5.87
C ASP A 147 14.65 26.66 6.92
N GLU A 148 14.99 26.82 8.20
CA GLU A 148 14.08 26.52 9.31
C GLU A 148 12.79 27.37 9.30
N VAL A 149 12.83 28.59 8.76
CA VAL A 149 11.66 29.49 8.66
C VAL A 149 10.71 28.97 7.59
N GLU A 150 11.25 28.59 6.42
CA GLU A 150 10.50 27.99 5.32
C GLU A 150 9.89 26.66 5.74
N ILE A 151 10.68 25.79 6.40
CA ILE A 151 10.20 24.50 6.94
C ILE A 151 9.05 24.74 7.92
N ALA A 152 9.20 25.67 8.87
CA ALA A 152 8.15 25.95 9.84
C ALA A 152 6.85 26.45 9.18
N GLN A 153 6.95 27.27 8.13
CA GLN A 153 5.78 27.73 7.37
C GLN A 153 5.08 26.60 6.65
N LYS A 154 5.83 25.77 5.91
CA LYS A 154 5.29 24.59 5.19
C LYS A 154 4.68 23.59 6.16
N MET A 155 5.34 23.28 7.27
CA MET A 155 4.85 22.34 8.27
C MET A 155 3.54 22.79 8.93
N ARG A 156 3.30 24.10 9.09
CA ARG A 156 1.98 24.62 9.54
C ARG A 156 0.88 24.26 8.55
N VAL A 157 1.14 24.44 7.25
CA VAL A 157 0.17 24.09 6.21
C VAL A 157 -0.09 22.59 6.18
N VAL A 158 0.98 21.77 6.19
CA VAL A 158 0.88 20.31 6.28
C VAL A 158 0.04 19.89 7.50
N GLY A 159 0.37 20.45 8.68
CA GLY A 159 -0.33 20.16 9.93
C GLY A 159 -1.83 20.52 9.90
N SER A 160 -2.22 21.56 9.15
CA SER A 160 -3.62 21.97 9.01
C SER A 160 -4.46 21.07 8.09
N LYS A 161 -3.81 20.31 7.19
CA LYS A 161 -4.50 19.50 6.15
C LYS A 161 -4.50 18.00 6.45
N ILE A 162 -3.52 17.51 7.19
CA ILE A 162 -3.32 16.07 7.40
C ILE A 162 -4.53 15.39 8.05
N ASP A 163 -5.19 16.03 9.00
CA ASP A 163 -6.32 15.42 9.72
C ASP A 163 -7.52 15.16 8.80
N LEU A 164 -7.78 16.05 7.85
CA LEU A 164 -8.83 15.83 6.85
C LEU A 164 -8.50 14.65 5.93
N MET A 165 -7.25 14.56 5.47
CA MET A 165 -6.81 13.43 4.65
C MET A 165 -6.95 12.09 5.40
N LEU A 166 -6.47 12.02 6.63
CA LEU A 166 -6.59 10.81 7.45
C LEU A 166 -8.05 10.45 7.75
N THR A 167 -8.92 11.44 7.94
CA THR A 167 -10.36 11.22 8.08
C THR A 167 -10.96 10.60 6.82
N ASN A 168 -10.57 11.07 5.63
CA ASN A 168 -11.06 10.51 4.37
C ASN A 168 -10.54 9.08 4.14
N ILE A 169 -9.26 8.82 4.48
CA ILE A 169 -8.68 7.47 4.43
C ILE A 169 -9.44 6.53 5.37
N ASN A 170 -9.72 6.97 6.62
CA ASN A 170 -10.46 6.18 7.59
C ASN A 170 -11.86 5.81 7.09
N LYS A 171 -12.60 6.77 6.55
CA LYS A 171 -13.93 6.49 5.98
C LYS A 171 -13.89 5.45 4.87
N THR A 172 -12.83 5.47 4.03
CA THR A 172 -12.64 4.47 2.99
C THR A 172 -12.31 3.11 3.60
N ALA A 173 -11.43 3.07 4.61
CA ALA A 173 -11.09 1.83 5.32
C ALA A 173 -12.32 1.22 6.01
N ASP A 174 -13.15 2.03 6.67
CA ASP A 174 -14.40 1.59 7.30
C ASP A 174 -15.37 0.99 6.28
N THR A 175 -15.52 1.64 5.10
CA THR A 175 -16.37 1.11 4.04
C THR A 175 -15.89 -0.26 3.56
N VAL A 176 -14.59 -0.41 3.32
CA VAL A 176 -13.96 -1.68 2.91
C VAL A 176 -14.10 -2.73 4.01
N SER A 177 -13.82 -2.38 5.27
CA SER A 177 -13.91 -3.33 6.38
C SER A 177 -15.32 -3.91 6.56
N ASN A 178 -16.35 -3.14 6.27
CA ASN A 178 -17.75 -3.60 6.36
C ASN A 178 -18.09 -4.70 5.32
N GLU A 179 -17.38 -4.76 4.21
CA GLU A 179 -17.61 -5.74 3.13
C GLU A 179 -16.74 -7.01 3.29
N LEU A 180 -15.74 -7.01 4.19
CA LEU A 180 -14.83 -8.15 4.40
C LEU A 180 -15.53 -9.49 4.64
N PRO A 181 -16.65 -9.59 5.40
CA PRO A 181 -17.34 -10.86 5.63
C PRO A 181 -17.91 -11.49 4.35
N GLU A 182 -18.13 -10.69 3.32
CA GLU A 182 -18.63 -11.16 2.01
C GLU A 182 -17.51 -11.53 1.03
N LEU A 183 -16.25 -11.23 1.37
CA LEU A 183 -15.10 -11.54 0.52
C LEU A 183 -14.86 -13.05 0.46
N LYS A 184 -14.94 -13.62 -0.76
CA LYS A 184 -14.83 -15.08 -1.02
C LYS A 184 -13.53 -15.48 -1.71
N LYS A 185 -12.70 -14.49 -2.07
CA LYS A 185 -11.42 -14.72 -2.75
C LYS A 185 -10.33 -15.09 -1.75
N PRO A 186 -9.32 -15.88 -2.15
CA PRO A 186 -8.15 -16.12 -1.30
C PRO A 186 -7.47 -14.80 -0.91
N TYR A 187 -7.12 -14.70 0.37
CA TYR A 187 -6.67 -13.43 0.96
C TYR A 187 -5.49 -13.63 1.90
N PHE A 188 -4.35 -13.06 1.54
CA PHE A 188 -3.13 -13.11 2.36
C PHE A 188 -3.07 -11.93 3.32
N ILE A 189 -2.70 -12.18 4.57
CA ILE A 189 -2.50 -11.13 5.58
C ILE A 189 -1.09 -11.28 6.15
N GLY A 190 -0.23 -10.30 5.87
CA GLY A 190 1.10 -10.20 6.48
C GLY A 190 1.11 -9.10 7.53
N GLN A 191 1.47 -9.45 8.78
CA GLN A 191 1.50 -8.49 9.89
C GLN A 191 2.80 -8.54 10.65
N GLY A 192 3.39 -7.37 10.90
CA GLY A 192 4.55 -7.22 11.77
C GLY A 192 4.15 -7.22 13.24
N THR A 193 4.83 -8.03 14.08
CA THR A 193 4.53 -8.13 15.52
C THR A 193 4.91 -6.86 16.29
N THR A 194 5.79 -6.04 15.73
CA THR A 194 6.23 -4.76 16.32
C THR A 194 5.86 -3.56 15.44
N ASP A 195 4.70 -3.66 14.78
CA ASP A 195 4.18 -2.58 13.93
C ASP A 195 3.92 -1.32 14.78
N GLU A 196 4.64 -0.25 14.45
CA GLU A 196 4.60 1.01 15.18
C GLU A 196 3.57 2.01 14.65
N LEU A 197 2.94 1.72 13.49
CA LEU A 197 1.99 2.63 12.84
C LEU A 197 0.54 2.21 13.02
N VAL A 198 0.25 0.91 12.90
CA VAL A 198 -1.09 0.35 13.09
C VAL A 198 -1.06 -0.72 14.17
N ASP A 199 -2.15 -0.87 14.87
CA ASP A 199 -2.29 -1.90 15.91
C ASP A 199 -2.22 -3.30 15.27
N PRO A 200 -1.18 -4.11 15.55
CA PRO A 200 -1.03 -5.42 14.95
C PRO A 200 -2.18 -6.38 15.26
N ASP A 201 -2.82 -6.27 16.42
CA ASP A 201 -3.91 -7.16 16.83
C ASP A 201 -5.14 -7.06 15.91
N LYS A 202 -5.26 -5.96 15.15
CA LYS A 202 -6.34 -5.79 14.15
C LYS A 202 -6.25 -6.76 12.98
N ALA A 203 -5.07 -7.32 12.71
CA ALA A 203 -4.90 -8.35 11.68
C ALA A 203 -5.73 -9.61 12.00
N GLU A 204 -5.92 -9.95 13.26
CA GLU A 204 -6.78 -11.09 13.68
C GLU A 204 -8.26 -10.82 13.38
N LEU A 205 -8.72 -9.57 13.49
CA LEU A 205 -10.09 -9.21 13.14
C LEU A 205 -10.30 -9.38 11.63
N VAL A 206 -9.37 -8.92 10.82
CA VAL A 206 -9.40 -9.12 9.35
C VAL A 206 -9.43 -10.61 9.01
N ALA A 207 -8.55 -11.41 9.64
CA ALA A 207 -8.50 -12.85 9.43
C ALA A 207 -9.79 -13.57 9.85
N LYS A 208 -10.45 -13.10 10.90
CA LYS A 208 -11.73 -13.65 11.36
C LYS A 208 -12.87 -13.40 10.37
N ASP A 209 -12.90 -12.22 9.76
CA ASP A 209 -13.99 -11.82 8.87
C ASP A 209 -13.81 -12.39 7.46
N VAL A 210 -12.58 -12.57 6.97
CA VAL A 210 -12.32 -13.14 5.65
C VAL A 210 -12.15 -14.66 5.73
N LYS A 211 -13.15 -15.42 5.30
CA LYS A 211 -13.20 -16.90 5.43
C LYS A 211 -12.06 -17.65 4.75
N LYS A 212 -11.49 -17.09 3.68
CA LYS A 212 -10.38 -17.70 2.92
C LYS A 212 -9.10 -16.91 3.12
N SER A 213 -8.80 -16.54 4.36
CA SER A 213 -7.57 -15.80 4.68
C SER A 213 -6.48 -16.70 5.25
N GLU A 214 -5.23 -16.31 4.98
CA GLU A 214 -4.03 -16.85 5.62
C GLU A 214 -3.32 -15.70 6.33
N LEU A 215 -3.25 -15.76 7.66
CA LEU A 215 -2.56 -14.77 8.50
C LEU A 215 -1.16 -15.24 8.85
N HIS A 216 -0.17 -14.42 8.50
CA HIS A 216 1.25 -14.64 8.76
C HIS A 216 1.84 -13.52 9.59
N TRP A 217 2.51 -13.88 10.69
CA TRP A 217 3.18 -12.98 11.59
C TRP A 217 4.69 -12.92 11.31
N TYR A 218 5.25 -11.71 11.37
CA TYR A 218 6.67 -11.48 11.14
C TYR A 218 7.26 -10.68 12.31
N GLU A 219 8.43 -11.06 12.80
CA GLU A 219 9.18 -10.28 13.80
C GLU A 219 9.75 -9.01 13.17
N ALA A 220 8.89 -8.03 12.87
CA ALA A 220 9.23 -6.84 12.12
C ALA A 220 8.26 -5.70 12.42
N GLY A 221 8.66 -4.46 12.07
CA GLY A 221 7.81 -3.29 12.08
C GLY A 221 6.92 -3.19 10.85
N HIS A 222 6.30 -2.02 10.66
CA HIS A 222 5.24 -1.76 9.69
C HIS A 222 5.59 -2.10 8.22
N VAL A 223 6.78 -1.70 7.74
CA VAL A 223 7.12 -1.80 6.31
C VAL A 223 7.76 -3.16 6.00
N LEU A 224 6.93 -4.22 5.96
CA LEU A 224 7.36 -5.61 5.78
C LEU A 224 8.09 -5.86 4.45
N THR A 225 7.78 -5.09 3.42
CA THR A 225 8.25 -5.32 2.05
C THR A 225 9.72 -4.97 1.82
N ILE A 226 10.34 -4.21 2.73
CA ILE A 226 11.75 -3.75 2.62
C ILE A 226 12.60 -4.00 3.87
N ASN A 227 12.00 -4.42 5.00
CA ASN A 227 12.73 -4.71 6.22
C ASN A 227 13.35 -6.13 6.18
N HIS A 228 13.96 -6.58 7.27
CA HIS A 228 14.64 -7.89 7.34
C HIS A 228 13.70 -9.08 7.13
N ALA A 229 12.39 -8.93 7.34
CA ALA A 229 11.40 -9.99 7.13
C ALA A 229 10.99 -10.15 5.65
N HIS A 230 11.41 -9.26 4.74
CA HIS A 230 10.94 -9.28 3.35
C HIS A 230 11.13 -10.63 2.65
N LYS A 231 12.24 -11.34 2.91
CA LYS A 231 12.51 -12.66 2.29
C LYS A 231 11.54 -13.74 2.76
N GLN A 232 11.20 -13.73 4.06
CA GLN A 232 10.20 -14.65 4.59
C GLN A 232 8.83 -14.37 4.01
N LEU A 233 8.43 -13.10 3.98
CA LEU A 233 7.20 -12.64 3.36
C LEU A 233 7.12 -13.06 1.88
N GLU A 234 8.19 -12.87 1.11
CA GLU A 234 8.26 -13.27 -0.30
C GLU A 234 8.07 -14.79 -0.47
N SER A 235 8.71 -15.59 0.39
CA SER A 235 8.56 -17.06 0.37
C SER A 235 7.14 -17.50 0.68
N ASP A 236 6.49 -16.89 1.67
CA ASP A 236 5.14 -17.26 2.07
C ASP A 236 4.11 -16.84 1.01
N LEU A 237 4.32 -15.68 0.38
CA LEU A 237 3.50 -15.24 -0.76
C LEU A 237 3.57 -16.19 -1.97
N LEU A 238 4.75 -16.70 -2.31
CA LEU A 238 4.88 -17.68 -3.39
C LEU A 238 4.10 -18.96 -3.08
N LYS A 239 4.20 -19.47 -1.86
CA LYS A 239 3.41 -20.65 -1.43
C LYS A 239 1.90 -20.36 -1.47
N PHE A 240 1.49 -19.17 -1.03
CA PHE A 240 0.08 -18.75 -1.12
C PHE A 240 -0.42 -18.75 -2.57
N LEU A 241 0.38 -18.23 -3.51
CA LEU A 241 0.03 -18.23 -4.94
C LEU A 241 0.02 -19.62 -5.57
N GLU A 242 0.88 -20.55 -5.09
CA GLU A 242 0.92 -21.94 -5.56
C GLU A 242 -0.30 -22.76 -5.08
N ASN A 243 -0.85 -22.43 -3.92
CA ASN A 243 -1.95 -23.16 -3.28
C ASN A 243 -3.35 -22.68 -3.71
N ASN A 244 -3.45 -21.52 -4.37
CA ASN A 244 -4.71 -20.87 -4.73
C ASN A 244 -4.79 -20.53 -6.21
#